data_424b82e3ae8c698dab80c1fb65c283f2
#
_entry.id   424b82e3ae8c698dab80c1fb65c283f2
#
_cell.length_a   1.000
_cell.length_b   1.000
_cell.length_c   1.000
_cell.angle_alpha   90.00
_cell.angle_beta   90.00
_cell.angle_gamma   90.00
#
_symmetry.space_group_name_H-M   'P 1'
#
loop_
_entity.id
_entity.type
_entity.pdbx_description
1 polymer ?
#
loop_
_entity_poly.entity_id
_entity_poly.type
_entity_poly.pdbx_seq_one_letter_code
_entity_poly.pdbx_strand_id
1 'polypeptide(L)'
;MHHTAGDTHLSTKLVVNGAPQELTHDVRVTLLDALRDHLGVTSVKKGCDHGQCGACTVLVDGRRVVSCLSLTASLDGAEVVTAEGLGRPGDLSDLQQAFVDRDALQCGYCTPGQVCSAQAMLAEAAAGMPSHVTAPDALADPDAVLELTDEEIRERMSGNLCRCGAYVNIVAAIRDTAARRAREAQDAADGPARTGQEPAPGVDEPGRTGEEPS
;
A
#
# COMPACT_ATOMS: atom_id res chain seq x y z
N MET A 1 -16.36 -39.76 -27.94
CA MET A 1 -15.10 -39.14 -27.48
C MET A 1 -15.35 -38.67 -26.07
N HIS A 2 -14.88 -39.41 -25.05
CA HIS A 2 -14.97 -38.99 -23.67
C HIS A 2 -13.88 -37.94 -23.47
N HIS A 3 -14.26 -36.64 -23.35
CA HIS A 3 -13.40 -35.66 -22.75
C HIS A 3 -13.27 -36.02 -21.25
N THR A 4 -12.13 -36.58 -20.86
CA THR A 4 -11.72 -36.56 -19.46
C THR A 4 -11.62 -35.08 -19.10
N ALA A 5 -12.50 -34.60 -18.23
CA ALA A 5 -12.33 -33.29 -17.62
C ALA A 5 -10.94 -33.30 -16.96
N GLY A 6 -10.01 -32.52 -17.51
CA GLY A 6 -8.70 -32.35 -16.92
C GLY A 6 -8.88 -31.82 -15.51
N ASP A 7 -7.98 -32.17 -14.62
CA ASP A 7 -7.98 -31.62 -13.27
C ASP A 7 -7.89 -30.08 -13.36
N THR A 8 -8.95 -29.39 -12.90
CA THR A 8 -9.05 -27.93 -12.93
C THR A 8 -8.50 -27.31 -11.64
N HIS A 9 -7.94 -28.13 -10.73
CA HIS A 9 -7.37 -27.67 -9.48
C HIS A 9 -5.84 -27.52 -9.59
N LEU A 10 -5.35 -26.45 -9.01
CA LEU A 10 -3.91 -26.20 -8.84
C LEU A 10 -3.62 -25.63 -7.46
N SER A 11 -2.36 -25.70 -7.03
CA SER A 11 -1.89 -25.03 -5.83
C SER A 11 -1.21 -23.71 -6.22
N THR A 12 -1.56 -22.62 -5.51
CA THR A 12 -0.96 -21.31 -5.65
C THR A 12 -0.41 -20.86 -4.30
N LYS A 13 0.78 -20.31 -4.30
CA LYS A 13 1.44 -19.75 -3.12
C LYS A 13 1.34 -18.23 -3.18
N LEU A 14 0.89 -17.61 -2.09
CA LEU A 14 0.76 -16.17 -1.94
C LEU A 14 1.39 -15.74 -0.61
N VAL A 15 1.83 -14.51 -0.51
CA VAL A 15 2.09 -13.86 0.78
C VAL A 15 0.96 -12.88 1.04
N VAL A 16 0.06 -13.18 1.98
CA VAL A 16 -1.09 -12.32 2.27
C VAL A 16 -0.88 -11.60 3.60
N ASN A 17 -0.80 -10.27 3.57
CA ASN A 17 -0.53 -9.42 4.73
C ASN A 17 0.74 -9.87 5.49
N GLY A 18 1.80 -10.23 4.78
CA GLY A 18 3.06 -10.71 5.33
C GLY A 18 3.07 -12.19 5.76
N ALA A 19 1.94 -12.90 5.67
CA ALA A 19 1.85 -14.31 6.04
C ALA A 19 1.83 -15.21 4.79
N PRO A 20 2.71 -16.23 4.68
CA PRO A 20 2.68 -17.17 3.57
C PRO A 20 1.42 -18.02 3.60
N GLN A 21 0.78 -18.19 2.45
CA GLN A 21 -0.43 -18.96 2.24
C GLN A 21 -0.22 -19.92 1.06
N GLU A 22 -0.74 -21.12 1.18
CA GLU A 22 -0.81 -22.09 0.07
C GLU A 22 -2.25 -22.56 -0.09
N LEU A 23 -2.82 -22.40 -1.28
CA LEU A 23 -4.20 -22.67 -1.59
C LEU A 23 -4.31 -23.68 -2.73
N THR A 24 -5.06 -24.77 -2.52
CA THR A 24 -5.50 -25.61 -3.63
C THR A 24 -6.91 -25.17 -4.02
N HIS A 25 -7.08 -24.77 -5.28
CA HIS A 25 -8.31 -24.17 -5.76
C HIS A 25 -8.56 -24.48 -7.25
N ASP A 26 -9.81 -24.29 -7.71
CA ASP A 26 -10.12 -24.33 -9.14
C ASP A 26 -9.47 -23.14 -9.85
N VAL A 27 -8.95 -23.34 -11.06
CA VAL A 27 -8.26 -22.30 -11.87
C VAL A 27 -9.10 -21.04 -12.12
N ARG A 28 -10.43 -21.15 -11.97
CA ARG A 28 -11.38 -20.03 -12.16
C ARG A 28 -11.58 -19.18 -10.90
N VAL A 29 -11.03 -19.57 -9.75
CA VAL A 29 -11.20 -18.84 -8.50
C VAL A 29 -10.52 -17.48 -8.61
N THR A 30 -11.30 -16.42 -8.35
CA THR A 30 -10.80 -15.05 -8.30
C THR A 30 -10.00 -14.81 -7.02
N LEU A 31 -9.08 -13.86 -7.05
CA LEU A 31 -8.36 -13.45 -5.85
C LEU A 31 -9.33 -12.97 -4.75
N LEU A 32 -10.44 -12.33 -5.14
CA LEU A 32 -11.50 -11.92 -4.20
C LEU A 32 -12.08 -13.11 -3.44
N ASP A 33 -12.45 -14.17 -4.16
CA ASP A 33 -13.02 -15.38 -3.54
C ASP A 33 -11.97 -16.14 -2.75
N ALA A 34 -10.74 -16.23 -3.24
CA ALA A 34 -9.62 -16.82 -2.51
C ALA A 34 -9.40 -16.13 -1.16
N LEU A 35 -9.33 -14.80 -1.14
CA LEU A 35 -9.13 -14.02 0.08
C LEU A 35 -10.29 -14.21 1.06
N ARG A 36 -11.53 -14.10 0.58
CA ARG A 36 -12.73 -14.12 1.45
C ARG A 36 -13.13 -15.53 1.89
N ASP A 37 -13.25 -16.44 0.94
CA ASP A 37 -13.92 -17.72 1.16
C ASP A 37 -12.92 -18.83 1.54
N HIS A 38 -11.67 -18.74 1.09
CA HIS A 38 -10.63 -19.69 1.43
C HIS A 38 -9.75 -19.23 2.61
N LEU A 39 -9.39 -17.94 2.67
CA LEU A 39 -8.47 -17.41 3.69
C LEU A 39 -9.17 -16.64 4.82
N GLY A 40 -10.48 -16.37 4.72
CA GLY A 40 -11.23 -15.64 5.74
C GLY A 40 -10.88 -14.15 5.86
N VAL A 41 -10.17 -13.58 4.88
CA VAL A 41 -9.82 -12.14 4.84
C VAL A 41 -11.04 -11.35 4.36
N THR A 42 -11.88 -10.93 5.30
CA THR A 42 -13.20 -10.36 5.00
C THR A 42 -13.24 -8.85 4.85
N SER A 43 -12.12 -8.14 5.09
CA SER A 43 -12.00 -6.71 4.78
C SER A 43 -12.20 -6.45 3.28
N VAL A 44 -11.72 -7.33 2.41
CA VAL A 44 -11.94 -7.23 0.97
C VAL A 44 -13.42 -7.47 0.65
N LYS A 45 -14.10 -6.51 0.00
CA LYS A 45 -15.56 -6.54 -0.17
C LYS A 45 -16.00 -6.90 -1.59
N LYS A 46 -16.96 -7.83 -1.70
CA LYS A 46 -17.59 -8.19 -2.98
C LYS A 46 -18.80 -7.27 -3.22
N GLY A 47 -18.59 -6.15 -3.95
CA GLY A 47 -19.65 -5.20 -4.29
C GLY A 47 -20.34 -5.55 -5.60
N CYS A 48 -19.66 -5.39 -6.73
CA CYS A 48 -20.23 -5.62 -8.07
C CYS A 48 -19.81 -6.94 -8.71
N ASP A 49 -18.68 -7.51 -8.32
CA ASP A 49 -18.09 -8.74 -8.85
C ASP A 49 -17.74 -8.70 -10.35
N HIS A 50 -17.59 -7.48 -10.91
CA HIS A 50 -17.24 -7.28 -12.33
C HIS A 50 -16.40 -6.01 -12.57
N GLY A 51 -15.57 -5.60 -11.59
CA GLY A 51 -14.53 -4.57 -11.77
C GLY A 51 -14.99 -3.12 -11.71
N GLN A 52 -16.30 -2.82 -11.47
CA GLN A 52 -16.84 -1.46 -11.60
C GLN A 52 -16.76 -0.62 -10.32
N CYS A 53 -16.85 -1.22 -9.13
CA CYS A 53 -17.07 -0.46 -7.90
C CYS A 53 -15.81 -0.22 -7.06
N GLY A 54 -14.72 -0.93 -7.30
CA GLY A 54 -13.47 -0.80 -6.55
C GLY A 54 -13.50 -1.27 -5.09
N ALA A 55 -14.65 -1.79 -4.56
CA ALA A 55 -14.74 -2.24 -3.16
C ALA A 55 -13.82 -3.41 -2.83
N CYS A 56 -13.40 -4.17 -3.84
CA CYS A 56 -12.49 -5.29 -3.74
C CYS A 56 -11.03 -4.93 -4.04
N THR A 57 -10.67 -3.66 -4.11
CA THR A 57 -9.28 -3.24 -4.37
C THR A 57 -8.36 -3.71 -3.25
N VAL A 58 -7.27 -4.35 -3.66
CA VAL A 58 -6.13 -4.78 -2.83
C VAL A 58 -4.84 -4.34 -3.49
N LEU A 59 -3.71 -4.46 -2.82
CA LEU A 59 -2.40 -4.28 -3.42
C LEU A 59 -1.83 -5.66 -3.78
N VAL A 60 -1.38 -5.82 -5.01
CA VAL A 60 -0.62 -6.98 -5.48
C VAL A 60 0.74 -6.46 -5.93
N ASP A 61 1.81 -6.91 -5.27
CA ASP A 61 3.17 -6.43 -5.50
C ASP A 61 3.25 -4.89 -5.51
N GLY A 62 2.57 -4.27 -4.52
CA GLY A 62 2.50 -2.82 -4.34
C GLY A 62 1.53 -2.07 -5.28
N ARG A 63 0.94 -2.74 -6.27
CA ARG A 63 0.02 -2.12 -7.25
C ARG A 63 -1.44 -2.38 -6.90
N ARG A 64 -2.30 -1.37 -7.01
CA ARG A 64 -3.74 -1.53 -6.79
C ARG A 64 -4.39 -2.37 -7.89
N VAL A 65 -5.13 -3.39 -7.48
CA VAL A 65 -5.79 -4.35 -8.36
C VAL A 65 -7.22 -4.61 -7.87
N VAL A 66 -8.17 -4.71 -8.78
CA VAL A 66 -9.53 -5.17 -8.43
C VAL A 66 -9.55 -6.70 -8.38
N SER A 67 -9.58 -7.26 -7.18
CA SER A 67 -9.41 -8.69 -6.94
C SER A 67 -10.51 -9.56 -7.57
N CYS A 68 -11.70 -9.01 -7.86
CA CYS A 68 -12.77 -9.74 -8.54
C CYS A 68 -12.48 -10.06 -10.02
N LEU A 69 -11.51 -9.38 -10.64
CA LEU A 69 -11.07 -9.62 -12.02
C LEU A 69 -9.68 -10.27 -12.10
N SER A 70 -9.07 -10.59 -10.98
CA SER A 70 -7.75 -11.23 -10.92
C SER A 70 -7.92 -12.71 -10.60
N LEU A 71 -7.41 -13.60 -11.45
CA LEU A 71 -7.41 -15.03 -11.16
C LEU A 71 -6.30 -15.36 -10.17
N THR A 72 -6.60 -16.12 -9.11
CA THR A 72 -5.62 -16.56 -8.13
C THR A 72 -4.49 -17.35 -8.79
N ALA A 73 -4.83 -18.16 -9.79
CA ALA A 73 -3.90 -18.97 -10.56
C ALA A 73 -2.77 -18.18 -11.25
N SER A 74 -2.99 -16.90 -11.55
CA SER A 74 -2.00 -16.01 -12.20
C SER A 74 -1.07 -15.29 -11.24
N LEU A 75 -1.23 -15.50 -9.93
CA LEU A 75 -0.57 -14.72 -8.87
C LEU A 75 0.38 -15.58 -8.02
N ASP A 76 0.86 -16.71 -8.55
CA ASP A 76 1.78 -17.57 -7.79
C ASP A 76 3.06 -16.81 -7.41
N GLY A 77 3.39 -16.81 -6.12
CA GLY A 77 4.51 -16.09 -5.54
C GLY A 77 4.24 -14.60 -5.24
N ALA A 78 3.07 -14.05 -5.58
CA ALA A 78 2.78 -12.63 -5.38
C ALA A 78 2.56 -12.27 -3.90
N GLU A 79 2.90 -11.02 -3.56
CA GLU A 79 2.54 -10.39 -2.30
C GLU A 79 1.20 -9.67 -2.42
N VAL A 80 0.25 -9.99 -1.53
CA VAL A 80 -1.07 -9.39 -1.49
C VAL A 80 -1.25 -8.65 -0.16
N VAL A 81 -1.46 -7.33 -0.22
CA VAL A 81 -1.77 -6.52 0.95
C VAL A 81 -3.21 -6.01 0.87
N THR A 82 -3.97 -6.29 1.93
CA THR A 82 -5.34 -5.79 2.11
C THR A 82 -5.36 -4.67 3.13
N ALA A 83 -6.52 -4.04 3.35
CA ALA A 83 -6.65 -3.02 4.38
C ALA A 83 -6.26 -3.52 5.79
N GLU A 84 -6.40 -4.82 6.07
CA GLU A 84 -5.95 -5.44 7.33
C GLU A 84 -4.41 -5.50 7.44
N GLY A 85 -3.70 -5.52 6.32
CA GLY A 85 -2.23 -5.51 6.27
C GLY A 85 -1.61 -4.12 6.31
N LEU A 86 -2.40 -3.05 6.10
CA LEU A 86 -1.93 -1.66 6.16
C LEU A 86 -1.87 -1.11 7.58
N GLY A 87 -2.58 -1.72 8.52
CA GLY A 87 -2.60 -1.37 9.92
C GLY A 87 -3.56 -2.29 10.68
N ARG A 88 -3.55 -2.23 12.00
CA ARG A 88 -4.31 -3.12 12.88
C ARG A 88 -5.01 -2.32 13.98
N PRO A 89 -6.02 -2.90 14.65
CA PRO A 89 -6.65 -2.25 15.79
C PRO A 89 -5.63 -1.81 16.86
N GLY A 90 -5.65 -0.52 17.22
CA GLY A 90 -4.69 0.07 18.15
C GLY A 90 -3.38 0.55 17.53
N ASP A 91 -3.15 0.28 16.24
CA ASP A 91 -1.94 0.69 15.50
C ASP A 91 -2.32 0.88 14.01
N LEU A 92 -3.20 1.84 13.77
CA LEU A 92 -3.65 2.18 12.43
C LEU A 92 -2.53 2.87 11.64
N SER A 93 -2.47 2.61 10.34
CA SER A 93 -1.62 3.42 9.47
C SER A 93 -2.07 4.88 9.49
N ASP A 94 -1.17 5.78 9.12
CA ASP A 94 -1.43 7.22 9.03
C ASP A 94 -2.64 7.55 8.16
N LEU A 95 -2.81 6.82 7.05
CA LEU A 95 -3.95 6.96 6.14
C LEU A 95 -5.25 6.44 6.78
N GLN A 96 -5.21 5.28 7.43
CA GLN A 96 -6.38 4.75 8.12
C GLN A 96 -6.83 5.68 9.25
N GLN A 97 -5.88 6.24 10.01
CA GLN A 97 -6.17 7.21 11.05
C GLN A 97 -6.81 8.48 10.46
N ALA A 98 -6.30 8.99 9.34
CA ALA A 98 -6.88 10.14 8.66
C ALA A 98 -8.33 9.88 8.19
N PHE A 99 -8.63 8.65 7.74
CA PHE A 99 -10.02 8.26 7.40
C PHE A 99 -10.94 8.29 8.63
N VAL A 100 -10.45 7.91 9.81
CA VAL A 100 -11.20 8.01 11.07
C VAL A 100 -11.38 9.48 11.47
N ASP A 101 -10.31 10.26 11.49
CA ASP A 101 -10.29 11.65 11.95
C ASP A 101 -11.18 12.57 11.10
N ARG A 102 -11.35 12.23 9.81
CA ARG A 102 -12.17 12.99 8.86
C ARG A 102 -13.57 12.43 8.65
N ASP A 103 -14.00 11.41 9.38
CA ASP A 103 -15.26 10.70 9.09
C ASP A 103 -15.38 10.31 7.61
N ALA A 104 -14.28 9.85 7.01
CA ALA A 104 -14.19 9.50 5.59
C ALA A 104 -14.90 8.17 5.25
N LEU A 105 -15.87 7.78 6.05
CA LEU A 105 -16.69 6.59 5.92
C LEU A 105 -18.08 6.82 6.54
N GLN A 106 -19.08 6.05 6.06
CA GLN A 106 -20.38 5.96 6.71
C GLN A 106 -20.70 4.48 6.98
N CYS A 107 -21.25 3.74 6.00
CA CYS A 107 -21.50 2.32 6.18
C CYS A 107 -20.23 1.45 6.28
N GLY A 108 -19.08 1.97 5.89
CA GLY A 108 -17.78 1.27 5.94
C GLY A 108 -17.54 0.24 4.85
N TYR A 109 -18.54 -0.07 4.00
CA TYR A 109 -18.43 -1.17 3.02
C TYR A 109 -17.34 -0.93 1.97
N CYS A 110 -17.23 0.27 1.40
CA CYS A 110 -16.20 0.61 0.42
C CYS A 110 -14.85 0.97 1.05
N THR A 111 -14.81 1.23 2.36
CA THR A 111 -13.64 1.79 3.04
C THR A 111 -12.36 0.99 2.86
N PRO A 112 -12.34 -0.35 2.97
CA PRO A 112 -11.11 -1.11 2.75
C PRO A 112 -10.54 -0.93 1.33
N GLY A 113 -11.41 -0.96 0.31
CA GLY A 113 -10.99 -0.71 -1.07
C GLY A 113 -10.54 0.74 -1.30
N GLN A 114 -11.19 1.73 -0.66
CA GLN A 114 -10.76 3.14 -0.71
C GLN A 114 -9.36 3.31 -0.11
N VAL A 115 -9.10 2.72 1.06
CA VAL A 115 -7.80 2.82 1.74
C VAL A 115 -6.69 2.15 0.93
N CYS A 116 -6.90 0.94 0.40
CA CYS A 116 -5.93 0.27 -0.47
C CYS A 116 -5.65 1.10 -1.74
N SER A 117 -6.70 1.63 -2.37
CA SER A 117 -6.55 2.46 -3.57
C SER A 117 -5.82 3.76 -3.27
N ALA A 118 -6.16 4.42 -2.16
CA ALA A 118 -5.50 5.66 -1.73
C ALA A 118 -4.02 5.43 -1.38
N GLN A 119 -3.68 4.32 -0.72
CA GLN A 119 -2.30 3.96 -0.41
C GLN A 119 -1.45 3.82 -1.68
N ALA A 120 -1.97 3.12 -2.70
CA ALA A 120 -1.24 2.94 -3.96
C ALA A 120 -1.15 4.26 -4.74
N MET A 121 -2.24 5.03 -4.83
CA MET A 121 -2.22 6.27 -5.60
C MET A 121 -1.28 7.33 -4.99
N LEU A 122 -1.12 7.36 -3.66
CA LEU A 122 -0.13 8.21 -3.01
C LEU A 122 1.30 7.81 -3.41
N ALA A 123 1.58 6.50 -3.52
CA ALA A 123 2.86 6.01 -4.00
C ALA A 123 3.06 6.29 -5.50
N GLU A 124 2.02 6.14 -6.32
CA GLU A 124 2.03 6.47 -7.75
C GLU A 124 2.34 7.97 -7.98
N ALA A 125 1.70 8.86 -7.21
CA ALA A 125 1.94 10.29 -7.29
C ALA A 125 3.35 10.66 -6.84
N ALA A 126 3.85 10.07 -5.76
CA ALA A 126 5.22 10.27 -5.27
C ALA A 126 6.27 9.77 -6.28
N ALA A 127 5.93 8.77 -7.09
CA ALA A 127 6.77 8.28 -8.19
C ALA A 127 6.63 9.11 -9.49
N GLY A 128 5.94 10.25 -9.46
CA GLY A 128 5.75 11.12 -10.62
C GLY A 128 4.80 10.56 -11.70
N MET A 129 4.00 9.53 -11.37
CA MET A 129 3.07 8.94 -12.35
C MET A 129 1.90 9.89 -12.61
N PRO A 130 1.65 10.31 -13.88
CA PRO A 130 0.59 11.26 -14.19
C PRO A 130 -0.82 10.64 -14.08
N SER A 131 -1.82 11.51 -13.98
CA SER A 131 -3.23 11.20 -14.17
C SER A 131 -3.78 11.92 -15.41
N HIS A 132 -5.07 11.74 -15.72
CA HIS A 132 -5.73 12.45 -16.82
C HIS A 132 -5.83 13.96 -16.63
N VAL A 133 -5.73 14.43 -15.39
CA VAL A 133 -5.83 15.86 -15.05
C VAL A 133 -4.46 16.49 -14.73
N THR A 134 -3.40 15.71 -14.75
CA THR A 134 -2.05 16.23 -14.53
C THR A 134 -1.68 17.20 -15.66
N ALA A 135 -1.32 18.43 -15.29
CA ALA A 135 -0.97 19.47 -16.24
C ALA A 135 0.28 19.07 -17.05
N PRO A 136 0.29 19.28 -18.39
CA PRO A 136 1.41 18.87 -19.25
C PRO A 136 2.76 19.50 -18.89
N ASP A 137 2.75 20.73 -18.35
CA ASP A 137 3.93 21.44 -17.89
C ASP A 137 4.53 20.83 -16.61
N ALA A 138 3.70 20.22 -15.75
CA ALA A 138 4.18 19.48 -14.60
C ALA A 138 4.96 18.20 -14.98
N LEU A 139 4.83 17.74 -16.23
CA LEU A 139 5.54 16.58 -16.76
C LEU A 139 6.85 16.95 -17.51
N ALA A 140 7.10 18.24 -17.70
CA ALA A 140 8.28 18.71 -18.43
C ALA A 140 9.57 18.57 -17.60
N ASP A 141 9.48 18.56 -16.29
CA ASP A 141 10.59 18.36 -15.35
C ASP A 141 10.46 16.96 -14.70
N PRO A 142 11.37 16.02 -15.00
CA PRO A 142 11.32 14.67 -14.44
C PRO A 142 11.55 14.64 -12.91
N ASP A 143 12.08 15.70 -12.33
CA ASP A 143 12.33 15.83 -10.89
C ASP A 143 11.21 16.62 -10.18
N ALA A 144 10.21 17.11 -10.91
CA ALA A 144 9.08 17.82 -10.34
C ALA A 144 8.21 16.89 -9.49
N VAL A 145 7.94 17.31 -8.27
CA VAL A 145 6.96 16.63 -7.41
C VAL A 145 5.56 17.00 -7.88
N LEU A 146 4.77 16.00 -8.27
CA LEU A 146 3.39 16.23 -8.68
C LEU A 146 2.56 16.74 -7.50
N GLU A 147 1.96 17.93 -7.66
CA GLU A 147 1.04 18.48 -6.67
C GLU A 147 -0.25 17.67 -6.63
N LEU A 148 -0.56 17.07 -5.47
CA LEU A 148 -1.81 16.36 -5.25
C LEU A 148 -2.95 17.33 -4.89
N THR A 149 -3.48 18.01 -5.91
CA THR A 149 -4.70 18.82 -5.76
C THR A 149 -5.93 17.93 -5.50
N ASP A 150 -7.02 18.54 -5.03
CA ASP A 150 -8.29 17.82 -4.85
C ASP A 150 -8.80 17.20 -6.16
N GLU A 151 -8.48 17.81 -7.31
CA GLU A 151 -8.84 17.30 -8.64
C GLU A 151 -8.02 16.05 -8.99
N GLU A 152 -6.71 16.09 -8.77
CA GLU A 152 -5.82 14.92 -8.91
C GLU A 152 -6.28 13.74 -8.04
N ILE A 153 -6.62 14.01 -6.78
CA ILE A 153 -7.10 12.97 -5.87
C ILE A 153 -8.42 12.37 -6.37
N ARG A 154 -9.39 13.20 -6.79
CA ARG A 154 -10.68 12.71 -7.32
C ARG A 154 -10.49 11.83 -8.56
N GLU A 155 -9.64 12.27 -9.49
CA GLU A 155 -9.35 11.49 -10.70
C GLU A 155 -8.72 10.15 -10.36
N ARG A 156 -7.67 10.15 -9.58
CA ARG A 156 -6.95 8.91 -9.18
C ARG A 156 -7.82 7.94 -8.38
N MET A 157 -8.83 8.44 -7.68
CA MET A 157 -9.78 7.66 -6.87
C MET A 157 -11.09 7.35 -7.59
N SER A 158 -11.26 7.76 -8.84
CA SER A 158 -12.52 7.63 -9.61
C SER A 158 -13.01 6.19 -9.75
N GLY A 159 -12.11 5.21 -9.71
CA GLY A 159 -12.43 3.78 -9.76
C GLY A 159 -13.05 3.19 -8.47
N ASN A 160 -13.17 3.97 -7.39
CA ASN A 160 -13.65 3.50 -6.09
C ASN A 160 -14.97 4.19 -5.71
N LEU A 161 -16.09 3.48 -5.84
CA LEU A 161 -17.42 4.03 -5.61
C LEU A 161 -17.82 3.99 -4.12
N CYS A 162 -18.41 5.08 -3.64
CA CYS A 162 -19.02 5.19 -2.32
C CYS A 162 -20.51 5.52 -2.44
N ARG A 163 -21.39 4.55 -2.16
CA ARG A 163 -22.85 4.75 -2.26
C ARG A 163 -23.38 5.77 -1.25
N CYS A 164 -22.71 5.92 -0.10
CA CYS A 164 -23.06 6.89 0.94
C CYS A 164 -22.60 8.32 0.61
N GLY A 165 -21.72 8.48 -0.38
CA GLY A 165 -21.26 9.79 -0.82
C GLY A 165 -20.21 10.45 0.07
N ALA A 166 -19.41 9.66 0.81
CA ALA A 166 -18.37 10.18 1.71
C ALA A 166 -17.14 10.81 0.98
N TYR A 167 -17.27 11.09 -0.33
CA TYR A 167 -16.14 11.51 -1.19
C TYR A 167 -15.42 12.76 -0.70
N VAL A 168 -16.14 13.77 -0.18
CA VAL A 168 -15.54 15.02 0.31
C VAL A 168 -14.54 14.72 1.43
N ASN A 169 -14.95 13.88 2.38
CA ASN A 169 -14.12 13.50 3.51
C ASN A 169 -13.00 12.53 3.12
N ILE A 170 -13.25 11.63 2.16
CA ILE A 170 -12.21 10.74 1.60
C ILE A 170 -11.10 11.57 0.95
N VAL A 171 -11.44 12.54 0.11
CA VAL A 171 -10.48 13.45 -0.53
C VAL A 171 -9.70 14.23 0.52
N ALA A 172 -10.38 14.76 1.55
CA ALA A 172 -9.75 15.49 2.64
C ALA A 172 -8.75 14.61 3.44
N ALA A 173 -9.13 13.36 3.76
CA ALA A 173 -8.26 12.42 4.47
C ALA A 173 -6.99 12.10 3.67
N ILE A 174 -7.13 11.88 2.36
CA ILE A 174 -6.00 11.59 1.46
C ILE A 174 -5.08 12.82 1.36
N ARG A 175 -5.64 14.02 1.16
CA ARG A 175 -4.87 15.28 1.10
C ARG A 175 -4.08 15.52 2.37
N ASP A 176 -4.70 15.34 3.54
CA ASP A 176 -4.03 15.54 4.82
C ASP A 176 -2.89 14.53 5.02
N THR A 177 -3.08 13.28 4.59
CA THR A 177 -2.04 12.25 4.62
C THR A 177 -0.88 12.62 3.69
N ALA A 178 -1.16 13.05 2.47
CA ALA A 178 -0.14 13.49 1.52
C ALA A 178 0.69 14.66 2.07
N ALA A 179 0.01 15.69 2.62
CA ALA A 179 0.67 16.86 3.19
C ALA A 179 1.52 16.52 4.42
N ARG A 180 1.10 15.56 5.25
CA ARG A 180 1.89 15.08 6.39
C ARG A 180 3.14 14.35 5.91
N ARG A 181 3.01 13.38 4.99
CA ARG A 181 4.15 12.61 4.46
C ARG A 181 5.17 13.51 3.76
N ALA A 182 4.71 14.55 3.04
CA ALA A 182 5.61 15.52 2.41
C ALA A 182 6.42 16.31 3.44
N ARG A 183 5.79 16.76 4.54
CA ARG A 183 6.49 17.44 5.64
C ARG A 183 7.51 16.53 6.32
N GLU A 184 7.13 15.29 6.66
CA GLU A 184 8.02 14.31 7.27
C GLU A 184 9.24 14.01 6.40
N ALA A 185 9.04 13.92 5.07
CA ALA A 185 10.13 13.72 4.11
C ALA A 185 11.07 14.95 4.05
N GLN A 186 10.52 16.16 4.14
CA GLN A 186 11.29 17.39 4.16
C GLN A 186 12.09 17.53 5.45
N ASP A 187 11.46 17.30 6.60
CA ASP A 187 12.11 17.32 7.91
C ASP A 187 13.25 16.29 8.00
N ALA A 188 13.06 15.12 7.38
CA ALA A 188 14.09 14.09 7.29
C ALA A 188 15.27 14.50 6.38
N ALA A 189 15.02 15.29 5.34
CA ALA A 189 16.05 15.83 4.44
C ALA A 189 16.82 17.00 5.09
N ASP A 190 16.12 17.84 5.86
CA ASP A 190 16.68 19.02 6.53
C ASP A 190 17.28 18.70 7.93
N GLY A 191 17.16 17.46 8.41
CA GLY A 191 17.70 17.02 9.69
C GLY A 191 19.22 17.23 9.79
N PRO A 192 19.79 17.48 11.00
CA PRO A 192 21.17 17.91 11.15
C PRO A 192 22.12 16.92 10.48
N ALA A 193 22.92 17.45 9.54
CA ALA A 193 24.08 16.73 9.03
C ALA A 193 24.85 16.19 10.24
N ARG A 194 25.05 14.87 10.33
CA ARG A 194 25.84 14.27 11.41
C ARG A 194 27.14 15.02 11.50
N THR A 195 27.22 15.95 12.45
CA THR A 195 28.47 16.57 12.85
C THR A 195 29.42 15.45 13.20
N GLY A 196 30.53 15.40 12.46
CA GLY A 196 31.54 14.38 12.60
C GLY A 196 31.86 14.15 14.07
N GLN A 197 31.81 12.91 14.47
CA GLN A 197 32.29 12.44 15.75
C GLN A 197 33.76 12.81 15.81
N GLU A 198 34.11 13.81 16.62
CA GLU A 198 35.51 14.12 16.93
C GLU A 198 36.20 12.84 17.41
N PRO A 199 37.37 12.50 16.88
CA PRO A 199 38.12 11.36 17.38
C PRO A 199 38.46 11.61 18.85
N ALA A 200 38.13 10.66 19.69
CA ALA A 200 38.45 10.69 21.11
C ALA A 200 39.97 10.96 21.30
N PRO A 201 40.36 11.85 22.26
CA PRO A 201 41.77 12.11 22.54
C PRO A 201 42.48 10.82 22.96
N GLY A 202 43.64 10.60 22.34
CA GLY A 202 44.45 9.43 22.56
C GLY A 202 44.79 9.26 24.04
N VAL A 203 44.58 8.08 24.58
CA VAL A 203 45.10 7.65 25.86
C VAL A 203 46.59 7.37 25.71
N ASP A 204 47.40 8.19 26.38
CA ASP A 204 48.82 7.97 26.54
C ASP A 204 49.10 6.60 27.22
N GLU A 205 49.79 5.71 26.51
CA GLU A 205 50.32 4.49 27.10
C GLU A 205 51.43 4.80 28.12
N PRO A 206 51.39 4.31 29.37
CA PRO A 206 52.51 4.43 30.29
C PRO A 206 53.61 3.45 29.91
N GLY A 207 54.84 4.02 29.85
CA GLY A 207 56.07 3.36 29.45
C GLY A 207 56.36 2.03 30.20
N ARG A 208 56.77 1.01 29.44
CA ARG A 208 57.39 -0.20 29.94
C ARG A 208 58.83 0.11 30.34
N THR A 209 59.06 0.09 31.63
CA THR A 209 60.42 -0.04 32.19
C THR A 209 60.87 -1.49 32.11
N GLY A 210 61.95 -1.74 31.43
CA GLY A 210 62.60 -3.01 31.41
C GLY A 210 63.34 -3.31 32.70
N GLU A 211 63.26 -4.56 33.18
CA GLU A 211 64.20 -5.17 34.08
C GLU A 211 64.52 -6.57 33.60
N GLU A 212 65.76 -6.79 33.21
CA GLU A 212 66.35 -8.14 33.08
C GLU A 212 66.79 -8.65 34.43
N PRO A 213 66.65 -9.95 34.70
CA PRO A 213 67.41 -10.60 35.76
C PRO A 213 68.48 -11.55 35.21
N SER A 214 69.59 -11.58 35.94
CA SER A 214 70.71 -12.44 35.87
C SER A 214 70.39 -13.94 35.96
#